data_c7375f2faa2def5741d5d679f5b6eb45
#
_entry.id   c7375f2faa2def5741d5d679f5b6eb45
#
_cell.length_a   1.000
_cell.length_b   1.000
_cell.length_c   1.000
_cell.angle_alpha   90.00
_cell.angle_beta   90.00
_cell.angle_gamma   90.00
#
_symmetry.space_group_name_H-M   'P 1'
#
loop_
_entity.id
_entity.type
_entity.pdbx_description
1 polymer ?
#
loop_
_entity_poly.entity_id
_entity_poly.type
_entity_poly.pdbx_seq_one_letter_code
_entity_poly.pdbx_strand_id
1 'polypeptide(L)'
;MKAPKFKDFITEQKKQSYKLLVITDEPEKAKTFHTADRLREEAEKLGWEYYLYKLSGGYTTFNDGVRRFHNKEDKKGFVIDKDTVAIIRGSVTRKDSWMDLISMLEKDGVCIANSRQCVSVCTDKYRTFLRLADYGVPQPRTVLINDPENLQKSVEELDTKFPIILKTLR
;
A
#
# COMPACT_ATOMS: atom_id res chain seq x y z
N MET A 1 -15.60 -18.93 31.46
CA MET A 1 -14.38 -19.16 30.65
C MET A 1 -13.40 -18.04 30.94
N LYS A 2 -12.16 -18.33 31.33
CA LYS A 2 -11.13 -17.29 31.47
C LYS A 2 -10.64 -16.92 30.07
N ALA A 3 -10.59 -15.62 29.77
CA ALA A 3 -9.98 -15.14 28.51
C ALA A 3 -8.52 -15.60 28.43
N PRO A 4 -8.05 -16.07 27.27
CA PRO A 4 -6.65 -16.45 27.09
C PRO A 4 -5.75 -15.24 27.37
N LYS A 5 -4.65 -15.47 28.04
CA LYS A 5 -3.68 -14.39 28.31
C LYS A 5 -2.98 -14.01 27.01
N PHE A 6 -2.67 -12.75 26.83
CA PHE A 6 -1.97 -12.22 25.66
C PHE A 6 -0.69 -13.02 25.28
N LYS A 7 0.01 -13.56 26.31
CA LYS A 7 1.16 -14.46 26.11
C LYS A 7 0.79 -15.77 25.41
N ASP A 8 -0.38 -16.34 25.68
CA ASP A 8 -0.83 -17.59 25.08
C ASP A 8 -1.18 -17.35 23.59
N PHE A 9 -1.77 -16.21 23.29
CA PHE A 9 -2.04 -15.76 21.92
C PHE A 9 -0.76 -15.59 21.08
N ILE A 10 0.28 -14.97 21.64
CA ILE A 10 1.59 -14.83 20.96
C ILE A 10 2.30 -16.17 20.79
N THR A 11 2.13 -17.09 21.76
CA THR A 11 2.79 -18.41 21.71
C THR A 11 2.14 -19.33 20.69
N GLU A 12 0.82 -19.24 20.50
CA GLU A 12 0.13 -19.95 19.41
C GLU A 12 0.51 -19.43 18.04
N GLN A 13 0.67 -18.13 17.87
CA GLN A 13 1.12 -17.53 16.59
C GLN A 13 2.57 -17.92 16.21
N LYS A 14 3.44 -18.24 17.17
CA LYS A 14 4.81 -18.70 16.88
C LYS A 14 4.89 -20.06 16.19
N LYS A 15 3.81 -20.82 16.12
CA LYS A 15 3.77 -22.11 15.41
C LYS A 15 3.39 -22.01 13.93
N GLN A 16 2.84 -20.87 13.50
CA GLN A 16 2.44 -20.67 12.11
C GLN A 16 3.55 -19.90 11.38
N SER A 17 4.14 -20.54 10.37
CA SER A 17 5.15 -19.88 9.51
C SER A 17 4.42 -19.00 8.50
N TYR A 18 4.42 -17.70 8.74
CA TYR A 18 3.91 -16.71 7.80
C TYR A 18 4.95 -16.38 6.74
N LYS A 19 4.48 -15.75 5.68
CA LYS A 19 5.29 -15.24 4.58
C LYS A 19 5.10 -13.74 4.47
N LEU A 20 6.17 -13.00 4.31
CA LEU A 20 6.13 -11.55 4.09
C LEU A 20 6.52 -11.21 2.66
N LEU A 21 5.55 -10.70 1.89
CA LEU A 21 5.74 -10.16 0.56
C LEU A 21 5.83 -8.63 0.63
N VAL A 22 6.97 -8.06 0.35
CA VAL A 22 7.13 -6.61 0.21
C VAL A 22 7.13 -6.25 -1.27
N ILE A 23 6.19 -5.40 -1.69
CA ILE A 23 6.05 -4.93 -3.07
C ILE A 23 6.55 -3.49 -3.16
N THR A 24 7.50 -3.23 -4.04
CA THR A 24 8.08 -1.91 -4.23
C THR A 24 8.42 -1.61 -5.68
N ASP A 25 8.40 -0.33 -6.05
CA ASP A 25 8.94 0.19 -7.31
C ASP A 25 10.24 0.97 -7.11
N GLU A 26 10.71 1.05 -5.86
CA GLU A 26 11.89 1.85 -5.53
C GLU A 26 13.17 1.19 -6.05
N PRO A 27 14.08 1.95 -6.68
CA PRO A 27 15.38 1.44 -7.08
C PRO A 27 16.22 1.12 -5.83
N GLU A 28 17.06 0.09 -5.91
CA GLU A 28 17.91 -0.36 -4.79
C GLU A 28 18.80 0.73 -4.17
N LYS A 29 19.12 1.75 -4.95
CA LYS A 29 19.97 2.87 -4.51
C LYS A 29 19.19 4.00 -3.85
N ALA A 30 17.86 3.89 -3.73
CA ALA A 30 17.06 4.92 -3.06
C ALA A 30 17.33 4.90 -1.55
N LYS A 31 17.46 6.09 -0.96
CA LYS A 31 17.63 6.23 0.51
C LYS A 31 16.49 5.61 1.34
N THR A 32 15.37 5.34 0.73
CA THR A 32 14.17 4.72 1.31
C THR A 32 14.25 3.19 1.38
N PHE A 33 15.24 2.56 0.76
CA PHE A 33 15.41 1.10 0.73
C PHE A 33 15.61 0.49 2.14
N HIS A 34 16.10 1.28 3.09
CA HIS A 34 16.23 0.87 4.50
C HIS A 34 14.94 0.30 5.10
N THR A 35 13.76 0.71 4.62
CA THR A 35 12.50 0.15 5.13
C THR A 35 12.33 -1.31 4.73
N ALA A 36 12.68 -1.69 3.50
CA ALA A 36 12.59 -3.07 3.04
C ALA A 36 13.59 -3.98 3.79
N ASP A 37 14.81 -3.47 4.05
CA ASP A 37 15.81 -4.19 4.82
C ASP A 37 15.36 -4.42 6.27
N ARG A 38 14.81 -3.40 6.93
CA ARG A 38 14.26 -3.55 8.29
C ARG A 38 13.09 -4.52 8.34
N LEU A 39 12.22 -4.52 7.34
CA LEU A 39 11.12 -5.48 7.26
C LEU A 39 11.64 -6.91 7.09
N ARG A 40 12.73 -7.09 6.31
CA ARG A 40 13.41 -8.38 6.19
C ARG A 40 13.97 -8.86 7.53
N GLU A 41 14.73 -8.01 8.23
CA GLU A 41 15.31 -8.33 9.53
C GLU A 41 14.23 -8.75 10.56
N GLU A 42 13.10 -8.04 10.59
CA GLU A 42 12.01 -8.40 11.51
C GLU A 42 11.30 -9.70 11.09
N ALA A 43 11.11 -9.93 9.79
CA ALA A 43 10.55 -11.19 9.29
C ALA A 43 11.44 -12.38 9.64
N GLU A 44 12.76 -12.25 9.46
CA GLU A 44 13.75 -13.27 9.82
C GLU A 44 13.75 -13.58 11.33
N LYS A 45 13.66 -12.56 12.20
CA LYS A 45 13.55 -12.74 13.64
C LYS A 45 12.29 -13.50 14.06
N LEU A 46 11.20 -13.33 13.28
CA LEU A 46 9.94 -14.03 13.49
C LEU A 46 9.91 -15.43 12.86
N GLY A 47 10.93 -15.81 12.12
CA GLY A 47 10.99 -17.07 11.36
C GLY A 47 10.06 -17.09 10.15
N TRP A 48 9.73 -15.93 9.59
CA TRP A 48 8.90 -15.80 8.41
C TRP A 48 9.72 -15.90 7.14
N GLU A 49 9.14 -16.48 6.07
CA GLU A 49 9.70 -16.39 4.73
C GLU A 49 9.55 -14.94 4.22
N TYR A 50 10.64 -14.33 3.77
CA TYR A 50 10.63 -12.96 3.24
C TYR A 50 10.87 -12.93 1.73
N TYR A 51 10.08 -12.15 1.01
CA TYR A 51 10.27 -11.93 -0.41
C TYR A 51 10.06 -10.44 -0.78
N LEU A 52 11.07 -9.84 -1.41
CA LEU A 52 10.99 -8.51 -1.97
C LEU A 52 10.66 -8.59 -3.45
N TYR A 53 9.44 -8.19 -3.81
CA TYR A 53 9.03 -8.11 -5.21
C TYR A 53 9.25 -6.71 -5.75
N LYS A 54 10.04 -6.62 -6.84
CA LYS A 54 10.32 -5.37 -7.55
C LYS A 54 9.41 -5.27 -8.76
N LEU A 55 8.57 -4.25 -8.79
CA LEU A 55 7.69 -4.01 -9.93
C LEU A 55 8.46 -3.74 -11.23
N SER A 56 9.62 -3.10 -11.13
CA SER A 56 10.53 -2.94 -12.26
C SER A 56 11.26 -4.24 -12.55
N GLY A 57 10.84 -4.91 -13.61
CA GLY A 57 11.41 -6.18 -14.07
C GLY A 57 10.85 -7.44 -13.40
N GLY A 58 9.93 -7.29 -12.45
CA GLY A 58 9.16 -8.41 -11.90
C GLY A 58 7.98 -8.79 -12.81
N TYR A 59 7.53 -10.03 -12.67
CA TYR A 59 6.33 -10.54 -13.32
C TYR A 59 5.59 -11.52 -12.40
N THR A 60 4.31 -11.73 -12.67
CA THR A 60 3.48 -12.69 -11.94
C THR A 60 3.00 -13.79 -12.87
N THR A 61 2.91 -15.02 -12.36
CA THR A 61 2.31 -16.16 -13.08
C THR A 61 1.12 -16.70 -12.30
N PHE A 62 0.18 -17.26 -13.05
CA PHE A 62 -0.96 -17.97 -12.50
C PHE A 62 -1.12 -19.28 -13.28
N ASN A 63 -0.65 -20.39 -12.70
CA ASN A 63 -0.68 -21.70 -13.31
C ASN A 63 -1.28 -22.70 -12.32
N ASP A 64 -2.23 -23.52 -12.77
CA ASP A 64 -2.87 -24.58 -11.98
C ASP A 64 -3.42 -24.09 -10.63
N GLY A 65 -4.04 -22.91 -10.62
CA GLY A 65 -4.59 -22.30 -9.43
C GLY A 65 -3.54 -21.70 -8.48
N VAL A 66 -2.26 -21.77 -8.83
CA VAL A 66 -1.16 -21.25 -8.01
C VAL A 66 -0.60 -19.95 -8.59
N ARG A 67 -0.57 -18.93 -7.77
CA ARG A 67 -0.01 -17.63 -8.13
C ARG A 67 1.40 -17.48 -7.58
N ARG A 68 2.31 -16.98 -8.44
CA ARG A 68 3.72 -16.74 -8.07
C ARG A 68 4.16 -15.36 -8.49
N PHE A 69 5.01 -14.77 -7.67
CA PHE A 69 5.73 -13.54 -7.94
C PHE A 69 7.18 -13.86 -8.29
N HIS A 70 7.69 -13.27 -9.35
CA HIS A 70 9.04 -13.49 -9.83
C HIS A 70 9.76 -12.17 -10.01
N ASN A 71 10.98 -12.06 -9.51
CA ASN A 71 11.93 -11.05 -9.95
C ASN A 71 12.67 -11.54 -11.19
N LYS A 72 13.35 -10.65 -11.90
CA LYS A 72 14.01 -10.92 -13.19
C LYS A 72 14.89 -12.18 -13.20
N GLU A 73 15.58 -12.45 -12.09
CA GLU A 73 16.56 -13.55 -11.97
C GLU A 73 16.00 -14.76 -11.20
N ASP A 74 14.79 -14.66 -10.70
CA ASP A 74 14.19 -15.69 -9.85
C ASP A 74 13.43 -16.72 -10.69
N LYS A 75 14.02 -17.92 -10.82
CA LYS A 75 13.43 -19.04 -11.58
C LYS A 75 12.29 -19.73 -10.84
N LYS A 76 12.30 -19.72 -9.50
CA LYS A 76 11.33 -20.49 -8.70
C LYS A 76 10.07 -19.68 -8.40
N GLY A 77 10.22 -18.40 -8.17
CA GLY A 77 9.14 -17.50 -7.77
C GLY A 77 8.65 -17.74 -6.34
N PHE A 78 8.00 -16.72 -5.79
CA PHE A 78 7.41 -16.74 -4.46
C PHE A 78 5.92 -17.09 -4.56
N VAL A 79 5.51 -18.17 -3.92
CA VAL A 79 4.12 -18.66 -3.92
C VAL A 79 3.30 -17.89 -2.89
N ILE A 80 2.16 -17.37 -3.36
CA ILE A 80 1.19 -16.69 -2.50
C ILE A 80 0.14 -17.69 -2.01
N ASP A 81 -0.20 -17.57 -0.74
CA ASP A 81 -1.28 -18.31 -0.09
C ASP A 81 -1.88 -17.49 1.07
N LYS A 82 -2.81 -18.08 1.80
CA LYS A 82 -3.50 -17.47 2.95
C LYS A 82 -2.59 -17.04 4.10
N ASP A 83 -1.39 -17.62 4.18
CA ASP A 83 -0.41 -17.31 5.22
C ASP A 83 0.54 -16.16 4.78
N THR A 84 0.28 -15.58 3.61
CA THR A 84 1.04 -14.44 3.08
C THR A 84 0.49 -13.12 3.61
N VAL A 85 1.38 -12.29 4.14
CA VAL A 85 1.14 -10.88 4.45
C VAL A 85 1.86 -10.03 3.41
N ALA A 86 1.17 -9.10 2.79
CA ALA A 86 1.76 -8.21 1.78
C ALA A 86 1.86 -6.77 2.30
N ILE A 87 3.01 -6.14 2.14
CA ILE A 87 3.24 -4.72 2.43
C ILE A 87 3.64 -4.02 1.14
N ILE A 88 2.94 -2.92 0.83
CA ILE A 88 3.17 -2.13 -0.36
C ILE A 88 3.92 -0.86 0.01
N ARG A 89 5.04 -0.60 -0.67
CA ARG A 89 5.90 0.55 -0.42
C ARG A 89 6.24 1.29 -1.70
N GLY A 90 6.46 2.61 -1.58
CA GLY A 90 6.83 3.46 -2.70
C GLY A 90 5.65 3.99 -3.51
N SER A 91 5.93 4.44 -4.73
CA SER A 91 4.96 5.13 -5.60
C SER A 91 4.09 4.16 -6.42
N VAL A 92 3.80 2.98 -5.87
CA VAL A 92 3.04 1.89 -6.51
C VAL A 92 1.69 2.35 -7.09
N THR A 93 1.16 3.44 -6.57
CA THR A 93 -0.20 3.93 -6.85
C THR A 93 -0.36 4.69 -8.16
N ARG A 94 0.74 4.91 -8.89
CA ARG A 94 0.74 5.73 -10.11
C ARG A 94 0.33 4.95 -11.37
N LYS A 95 0.15 3.63 -11.27
CA LYS A 95 -0.24 2.78 -12.41
C LYS A 95 -1.45 1.93 -12.06
N ASP A 96 -2.43 1.88 -12.93
CA ASP A 96 -3.66 1.11 -12.72
C ASP A 96 -3.36 -0.38 -12.55
N SER A 97 -2.38 -0.92 -13.29
CA SER A 97 -1.95 -2.32 -13.18
C SER A 97 -1.49 -2.72 -11.76
N TRP A 98 -1.00 -1.76 -10.99
CA TRP A 98 -0.59 -2.02 -9.61
C TRP A 98 -1.77 -2.03 -8.65
N MET A 99 -2.75 -1.19 -8.91
CA MET A 99 -4.02 -1.22 -8.18
C MET A 99 -4.78 -2.52 -8.44
N ASP A 100 -4.66 -3.05 -9.66
CA ASP A 100 -5.23 -4.35 -10.02
C ASP A 100 -4.49 -5.49 -9.32
N LEU A 101 -3.16 -5.40 -9.21
CA LEU A 101 -2.36 -6.36 -8.43
C LEU A 101 -2.79 -6.40 -6.96
N ILE A 102 -3.01 -5.24 -6.33
CA ILE A 102 -3.51 -5.16 -4.96
C ILE A 102 -4.90 -5.82 -4.85
N SER A 103 -5.81 -5.49 -5.78
CA SER A 103 -7.14 -6.10 -5.82
C SER A 103 -7.10 -7.62 -5.97
N MET A 104 -6.16 -8.10 -6.76
CA MET A 104 -5.94 -9.52 -6.95
C MET A 104 -5.50 -10.20 -5.65
N LEU A 105 -4.54 -9.62 -4.94
CA LEU A 105 -4.07 -10.14 -3.65
C LEU A 105 -5.19 -10.16 -2.60
N GLU A 106 -6.01 -9.09 -2.54
CA GLU A 106 -7.19 -9.04 -1.65
C GLU A 106 -8.19 -10.15 -1.96
N LYS A 107 -8.46 -10.41 -3.25
CA LYS A 107 -9.35 -11.51 -3.67
C LYS A 107 -8.80 -12.89 -3.33
N ASP A 108 -7.49 -13.04 -3.36
CA ASP A 108 -6.81 -14.28 -2.98
C ASP A 108 -6.75 -14.48 -1.44
N GLY A 109 -7.31 -13.55 -0.66
CA GLY A 109 -7.37 -13.62 0.80
C GLY A 109 -6.05 -13.26 1.49
N VAL A 110 -5.12 -12.64 0.78
CA VAL A 110 -3.85 -12.15 1.33
C VAL A 110 -4.11 -10.96 2.27
N CYS A 111 -3.53 -10.98 3.45
CA CYS A 111 -3.55 -9.84 4.35
C CYS A 111 -2.66 -8.72 3.80
N ILE A 112 -3.25 -7.60 3.39
CA ILE A 112 -2.52 -6.49 2.77
C ILE A 112 -2.51 -5.25 3.67
N ALA A 113 -1.33 -4.70 3.89
CA ALA A 113 -1.11 -3.37 4.43
C ALA A 113 -0.44 -2.47 3.35
N ASN A 114 -1.16 -1.52 2.75
CA ASN A 114 -2.53 -1.06 2.94
C ASN A 114 -3.47 -1.61 1.86
N SER A 115 -4.78 -1.65 2.13
CA SER A 115 -5.78 -2.08 1.16
C SER A 115 -5.86 -1.18 -0.07
N ARG A 116 -6.40 -1.72 -1.18
CA ARG A 116 -6.65 -0.95 -2.40
C ARG A 116 -7.46 0.33 -2.14
N GLN A 117 -8.49 0.22 -1.31
CA GLN A 117 -9.32 1.36 -0.96
C GLN A 117 -8.52 2.42 -0.21
N CYS A 118 -7.74 2.02 0.79
CA CYS A 118 -6.89 2.93 1.57
C CYS A 118 -5.88 3.64 0.66
N VAL A 119 -5.18 2.88 -0.17
CA VAL A 119 -4.20 3.41 -1.13
C VAL A 119 -4.87 4.40 -2.10
N SER A 120 -6.02 4.05 -2.68
CA SER A 120 -6.76 4.91 -3.62
C SER A 120 -7.19 6.24 -3.00
N VAL A 121 -7.60 6.23 -1.74
CA VAL A 121 -8.03 7.45 -1.03
C VAL A 121 -6.82 8.29 -0.63
N CYS A 122 -5.83 7.68 0.03
CA CYS A 122 -4.72 8.43 0.63
C CYS A 122 -3.72 9.00 -0.37
N THR A 123 -3.71 8.51 -1.61
CA THR A 123 -2.83 9.03 -2.67
C THR A 123 -3.41 10.17 -3.48
N ASP A 124 -4.70 10.41 -3.36
CA ASP A 124 -5.40 11.52 -3.99
C ASP A 124 -5.81 12.54 -2.92
N LYS A 125 -5.27 13.76 -3.03
CA LYS A 125 -5.47 14.80 -2.01
C LYS A 125 -6.93 15.22 -1.85
N TYR A 126 -7.66 15.25 -2.97
CA TYR A 126 -9.07 15.64 -2.94
C TYR A 126 -9.97 14.51 -2.40
N ARG A 127 -9.70 13.27 -2.76
CA ARG A 127 -10.39 12.11 -2.16
C ARG A 127 -10.15 12.02 -0.67
N THR A 128 -8.91 12.27 -0.24
CA THR A 128 -8.58 12.32 1.20
C THR A 128 -9.37 13.43 1.89
N PHE A 129 -9.44 14.64 1.29
CA PHE A 129 -10.23 15.74 1.79
C PHE A 129 -11.71 15.36 1.96
N LEU A 130 -12.34 14.82 0.91
CA LEU A 130 -13.75 14.40 0.95
C LEU A 130 -13.96 13.35 2.04
N ARG A 131 -13.08 12.35 2.12
CA ARG A 131 -13.21 11.27 3.10
C ARG A 131 -13.12 11.77 4.53
N LEU A 132 -12.22 12.71 4.82
CA LEU A 132 -12.11 13.33 6.13
C LEU A 132 -13.34 14.19 6.46
N ALA A 133 -13.86 14.91 5.48
CA ALA A 133 -15.07 15.71 5.63
C ALA A 133 -16.30 14.82 5.95
N ASP A 134 -16.44 13.67 5.30
CA ASP A 134 -17.51 12.68 5.58
C ASP A 134 -17.52 12.21 7.06
N TYR A 135 -16.35 12.21 7.70
CA TYR A 135 -16.20 11.86 9.12
C TYR A 135 -16.24 13.08 10.06
N GLY A 136 -16.61 14.25 9.55
CA GLY A 136 -16.68 15.48 10.35
C GLY A 136 -15.34 16.01 10.83
N VAL A 137 -14.23 15.55 10.25
CA VAL A 137 -12.90 16.09 10.58
C VAL A 137 -12.80 17.50 10.01
N PRO A 138 -12.47 18.51 10.83
CA PRO A 138 -12.32 19.88 10.35
C PRO A 138 -11.28 19.97 9.21
N GLN A 139 -11.68 20.60 8.12
CA GLN A 139 -10.84 20.76 6.93
C GLN A 139 -10.71 22.25 6.59
N PRO A 140 -9.57 22.68 6.00
CA PRO A 140 -9.47 24.00 5.42
C PRO A 140 -10.47 24.15 4.26
N ARG A 141 -10.92 25.36 3.99
CA ARG A 141 -11.72 25.63 2.78
C ARG A 141 -10.95 25.16 1.54
N THR A 142 -11.60 24.35 0.73
CA THR A 142 -10.94 23.67 -0.40
C THR A 142 -11.86 23.69 -1.61
N VAL A 143 -11.30 23.97 -2.77
CA VAL A 143 -11.99 23.89 -4.06
C VAL A 143 -11.19 22.98 -5.00
N LEU A 144 -11.90 22.17 -5.77
CA LEU A 144 -11.32 21.39 -6.86
C LEU A 144 -11.49 22.18 -8.16
N ILE A 145 -10.38 22.44 -8.85
CA ILE A 145 -10.35 23.15 -10.12
C ILE A 145 -9.99 22.13 -11.20
N ASN A 146 -10.93 21.89 -12.11
CA ASN A 146 -10.72 20.99 -13.26
C ASN A 146 -10.21 21.76 -14.49
N ASP A 147 -10.51 23.04 -14.58
CA ASP A 147 -10.11 23.92 -15.67
C ASP A 147 -9.35 25.14 -15.09
N PRO A 148 -8.10 25.38 -15.53
CA PRO A 148 -7.31 26.52 -15.08
C PRO A 148 -7.99 27.88 -15.29
N GLU A 149 -8.88 28.03 -16.27
CA GLU A 149 -9.61 29.27 -16.54
C GLU A 149 -10.54 29.67 -15.36
N ASN A 150 -10.94 28.69 -14.57
CA ASN A 150 -11.77 28.92 -13.37
C ASN A 150 -10.96 29.29 -12.11
N LEU A 151 -9.64 29.43 -12.19
CA LEU A 151 -8.78 29.67 -11.01
C LEU A 151 -9.22 30.90 -10.22
N GLN A 152 -9.40 32.05 -10.89
CA GLN A 152 -9.74 33.29 -10.22
C GLN A 152 -11.10 33.19 -9.52
N LYS A 153 -12.13 32.72 -10.24
CA LYS A 153 -13.46 32.52 -9.68
C LYS A 153 -13.44 31.55 -8.51
N SER A 154 -12.67 30.49 -8.60
CA SER A 154 -12.53 29.50 -7.53
C SER A 154 -11.88 30.08 -6.27
N VAL A 155 -10.94 31.00 -6.42
CA VAL A 155 -10.32 31.73 -5.29
C VAL A 155 -11.33 32.66 -4.61
N GLU A 156 -12.16 33.33 -5.39
CA GLU A 156 -13.25 34.19 -4.90
C GLU A 156 -14.26 33.37 -4.08
N GLU A 157 -14.66 32.18 -4.59
CA GLU A 157 -15.58 31.26 -3.89
C GLU A 157 -15.02 30.70 -2.57
N LEU A 158 -13.69 30.60 -2.44
CA LEU A 158 -13.07 30.22 -1.17
C LEU A 158 -13.31 31.24 -0.04
N ASP A 159 -13.69 32.45 -0.40
CA ASP A 159 -13.91 33.57 0.58
C ASP A 159 -12.80 33.59 1.64
N THR A 160 -11.56 33.62 1.20
CA THR A 160 -10.37 33.60 2.04
C THR A 160 -9.34 34.61 1.57
N LYS A 161 -8.45 34.99 2.48
CA LYS A 161 -7.32 35.89 2.17
C LYS A 161 -6.08 35.08 1.80
N PHE A 162 -5.21 35.68 1.00
CA PHE A 162 -3.87 35.12 0.76
C PHE A 162 -3.06 35.02 2.07
N PRO A 163 -2.18 34.00 2.18
CA PRO A 163 -1.77 33.06 1.14
C PRO A 163 -2.74 31.88 0.96
N ILE A 164 -2.81 31.34 -0.26
CA ILE A 164 -3.49 30.09 -0.61
C ILE A 164 -2.47 29.05 -1.04
N ILE A 165 -2.84 27.75 -0.93
CA ILE A 165 -1.98 26.64 -1.35
C ILE A 165 -2.61 25.97 -2.55
N LEU A 166 -1.86 25.92 -3.67
CA LEU A 166 -2.20 25.14 -4.85
C LEU A 166 -1.52 23.78 -4.78
N LYS A 167 -2.25 22.72 -5.05
CA LYS A 167 -1.73 21.34 -5.07
C LYS A 167 -2.21 20.60 -6.31
N THR A 168 -1.33 19.84 -6.92
CA THR A 168 -1.76 18.82 -7.89
C THR A 168 -2.45 17.68 -7.16
N LEU A 169 -3.41 17.00 -7.81
CA LEU A 169 -4.13 15.87 -7.21
C LEU A 169 -3.19 14.69 -6.95
N ARG A 170 -2.23 14.46 -7.85
CA ARG A 170 -1.23 13.39 -7.81
C ARG A 170 0.17 13.90 -8.08
#